data_4e997deb97eb5c96c45da3f5452dffb3
#
_entry.id   4e997deb97eb5c96c45da3f5452dffb3
#
_cell.length_a   1.000
_cell.length_b   1.000
_cell.length_c   1.000
_cell.angle_alpha   90.00
_cell.angle_beta   90.00
_cell.angle_gamma   90.00
#
_symmetry.space_group_name_H-M   'P 1'
#
loop_
_entity.id
_entity.type
_entity.pdbx_description
1 polymer ?
#
loop_
_entity_poly.entity_id
_entity_poly.type
_entity_poly.pdbx_seq_one_letter_code
_entity_poly.pdbx_strand_id
1 'polypeptide(L)'
;MNEYRWNDLRTGLQEEFKVSVTQEAMDTFGKLSGDSNPLHTDPAFAVRVGFEGAVVFGLLTSSFYSRLVGLYLPGKHALLQGIDIDFVSPVYVGDTLLVVGEIIFLSEAYRQAEIRARISKQGGLVVSKATIRVGVHAA
;
A
#
# COMPACT_ATOMS: atom_id res chain seq x y z
N MET A 1 11.50 9.45 -8.31
CA MET A 1 11.95 8.52 -7.25
C MET A 1 12.83 9.28 -6.28
N ASN A 2 12.45 9.25 -4.99
CA ASN A 2 13.25 9.88 -3.94
C ASN A 2 14.50 9.05 -3.64
N GLU A 3 15.52 9.69 -3.10
CA GLU A 3 16.80 9.05 -2.79
C GLU A 3 17.26 9.39 -1.36
N TYR A 4 16.33 9.31 -0.40
CA TYR A 4 16.68 9.55 1.00
C TYR A 4 17.71 8.52 1.47
N ARG A 5 18.80 9.03 2.03
CA ARG A 5 19.83 8.25 2.71
C ARG A 5 19.50 8.20 4.19
N TRP A 6 20.17 7.34 4.94
CA TRP A 6 19.93 7.23 6.38
C TRP A 6 19.96 8.58 7.11
N ASN A 7 20.96 9.39 6.81
CA ASN A 7 21.13 10.68 7.48
C ASN A 7 20.09 11.74 7.09
N ASP A 8 19.32 11.52 6.05
CA ASP A 8 18.24 12.42 5.63
C ASP A 8 16.93 12.11 6.37
N LEU A 9 16.84 10.94 7.00
CA LEU A 9 15.62 10.49 7.63
C LEU A 9 15.43 11.10 9.03
N ARG A 10 14.18 11.40 9.35
CA ARG A 10 13.76 11.86 10.67
C ARG A 10 12.37 11.40 10.96
N THR A 11 12.03 11.24 12.25
CA THR A 11 10.64 11.00 12.66
C THR A 11 9.76 12.17 12.23
N GLY A 12 8.55 11.87 11.75
CA GLY A 12 7.63 12.86 11.22
C GLY A 12 7.77 13.15 9.72
N LEU A 13 8.83 12.64 9.06
CA LEU A 13 8.96 12.76 7.61
C LEU A 13 7.84 11.98 6.92
N GLN A 14 7.09 12.68 6.05
CA GLN A 14 5.94 12.11 5.35
C GLN A 14 6.13 12.16 3.85
N GLU A 15 5.56 11.17 3.17
CA GLU A 15 5.42 11.13 1.72
C GLU A 15 4.04 10.56 1.35
N GLU A 16 3.54 10.94 0.18
CA GLU A 16 2.25 10.47 -0.30
C GLU A 16 2.17 10.45 -1.82
N PHE A 17 1.24 9.67 -2.33
CA PHE A 17 0.86 9.69 -3.74
C PHE A 17 -0.58 9.24 -3.92
N LYS A 18 -1.17 9.58 -5.08
CA LYS A 18 -2.50 9.11 -5.48
C LYS A 18 -2.39 8.08 -6.60
N VAL A 19 -3.30 7.14 -6.61
CA VAL A 19 -3.40 6.11 -7.64
C VAL A 19 -4.84 5.68 -7.80
N SER A 20 -5.31 5.48 -9.03
CA SER A 20 -6.63 4.95 -9.32
C SER A 20 -6.54 3.45 -9.59
N VAL A 21 -7.52 2.69 -9.11
CA VAL A 21 -7.59 1.25 -9.37
C VAL A 21 -8.33 1.01 -10.68
N THR A 22 -7.68 0.31 -11.61
CA THR A 22 -8.22 0.01 -12.94
C THR A 22 -8.62 -1.45 -13.05
N GLN A 23 -9.54 -1.75 -13.99
CA GLN A 23 -9.88 -3.14 -14.31
C GLN A 23 -8.67 -3.91 -14.84
N GLU A 24 -7.81 -3.25 -15.62
CA GLU A 24 -6.56 -3.85 -16.10
C GLU A 24 -5.66 -4.31 -14.96
N ALA A 25 -5.52 -3.51 -13.91
CA ALA A 25 -4.76 -3.88 -12.72
C ALA A 25 -5.37 -5.11 -12.03
N MET A 26 -6.69 -5.17 -11.92
CA MET A 26 -7.41 -6.33 -11.38
C MET A 26 -7.12 -7.60 -12.18
N ASP A 27 -7.24 -7.51 -13.50
CA ASP A 27 -7.03 -8.65 -14.39
C ASP A 27 -5.59 -9.15 -14.33
N THR A 28 -4.64 -8.22 -14.31
CA THR A 28 -3.21 -8.52 -14.21
C THR A 28 -2.86 -9.19 -12.87
N PHE A 29 -3.37 -8.64 -11.78
CA PHE A 29 -3.14 -9.22 -10.45
C PHE A 29 -3.76 -10.60 -10.30
N GLY A 30 -4.97 -10.79 -10.80
CA GLY A 30 -5.63 -12.09 -10.80
C GLY A 30 -4.85 -13.16 -11.54
N LYS A 31 -4.31 -12.82 -12.71
CA LYS A 31 -3.45 -13.72 -13.49
C LYS A 31 -2.12 -14.01 -12.79
N LEU A 32 -1.48 -12.97 -12.26
CA LEU A 32 -0.19 -13.10 -11.58
C LEU A 32 -0.31 -13.95 -10.31
N SER A 33 -1.30 -13.69 -9.47
CA SER A 33 -1.48 -14.39 -8.20
C SER A 33 -2.14 -15.75 -8.33
N GLY A 34 -2.91 -15.98 -9.40
CA GLY A 34 -3.76 -17.16 -9.56
C GLY A 34 -5.01 -17.14 -8.69
N ASP A 35 -5.30 -16.04 -8.01
CA ASP A 35 -6.49 -15.88 -7.18
C ASP A 35 -7.72 -15.57 -8.05
N SER A 36 -8.55 -16.58 -8.28
CA SER A 36 -9.79 -16.48 -9.06
C SER A 36 -11.05 -16.50 -8.18
N ASN A 37 -10.91 -16.12 -6.91
CA ASN A 37 -12.05 -16.08 -5.99
C ASN A 37 -13.19 -15.22 -6.57
N PRO A 38 -14.44 -15.70 -6.59
CA PRO A 38 -15.55 -14.98 -7.21
C PRO A 38 -15.86 -13.62 -6.57
N LEU A 39 -15.44 -13.37 -5.33
CA LEU A 39 -15.56 -12.05 -4.73
C LEU A 39 -14.84 -10.98 -5.55
N HIS A 40 -13.75 -11.34 -6.22
CA HIS A 40 -12.93 -10.44 -7.03
C HIS A 40 -13.24 -10.51 -8.52
N THR A 41 -13.85 -11.59 -8.99
CA THR A 41 -13.99 -11.88 -10.42
C THR A 41 -15.43 -11.95 -10.93
N ASP A 42 -16.40 -12.08 -10.03
CA ASP A 42 -17.82 -12.20 -10.37
C ASP A 42 -18.64 -11.12 -9.64
N PRO A 43 -18.97 -10.01 -10.33
CA PRO A 43 -19.75 -8.93 -9.71
C PRO A 43 -21.10 -9.38 -9.16
N ALA A 44 -21.78 -10.32 -9.83
CA ALA A 44 -23.07 -10.82 -9.38
C ALA A 44 -22.94 -11.60 -8.07
N PHE A 45 -21.89 -12.40 -7.93
CA PHE A 45 -21.59 -13.08 -6.67
C PHE A 45 -21.32 -12.07 -5.55
N ALA A 46 -20.49 -11.06 -5.80
CA ALA A 46 -20.14 -10.04 -4.82
C ALA A 46 -21.38 -9.29 -4.31
N VAL A 47 -22.30 -8.94 -5.21
CA VAL A 47 -23.57 -8.29 -4.84
C VAL A 47 -24.42 -9.21 -3.98
N ARG A 48 -24.52 -10.49 -4.33
CA ARG A 48 -25.29 -11.44 -3.52
C ARG A 48 -24.79 -11.58 -2.09
N VAL A 49 -23.49 -11.42 -1.87
CA VAL A 49 -22.91 -11.53 -0.53
C VAL A 49 -22.75 -10.17 0.19
N GLY A 50 -23.34 -9.10 -0.38
CA GLY A 50 -23.51 -7.82 0.31
C GLY A 50 -22.55 -6.71 -0.08
N PHE A 51 -21.77 -6.86 -1.16
CA PHE A 51 -20.89 -5.81 -1.67
C PHE A 51 -21.53 -5.06 -2.85
N GLU A 52 -20.94 -3.91 -3.21
CA GLU A 52 -21.46 -3.09 -4.32
C GLU A 52 -21.08 -3.63 -5.70
N GLY A 53 -20.11 -4.51 -5.77
CA GLY A 53 -19.56 -5.10 -6.98
C GLY A 53 -18.35 -5.95 -6.65
N ALA A 54 -17.59 -6.36 -7.66
CA ALA A 54 -16.35 -7.11 -7.45
C ALA A 54 -15.38 -6.28 -6.59
N VAL A 55 -14.95 -6.88 -5.47
CA VAL A 55 -14.04 -6.23 -4.52
C VAL A 55 -12.62 -6.32 -5.05
N VAL A 56 -11.89 -5.22 -5.02
CA VAL A 56 -10.46 -5.19 -5.39
C VAL A 56 -9.67 -6.07 -4.41
N PHE A 57 -8.75 -6.87 -4.95
CA PHE A 57 -7.88 -7.70 -4.11
C PHE A 57 -7.17 -6.84 -3.07
N GLY A 58 -7.25 -7.22 -1.80
CA GLY A 58 -6.56 -6.50 -0.73
C GLY A 58 -5.05 -6.45 -0.95
N LEU A 59 -4.45 -7.55 -1.43
CA LEU A 59 -3.02 -7.59 -1.73
C LEU A 59 -2.64 -6.78 -2.97
N LEU A 60 -3.57 -6.50 -3.89
CA LEU A 60 -3.34 -5.54 -4.96
C LEU A 60 -3.20 -4.12 -4.38
N THR A 61 -4.14 -3.69 -3.56
CA THR A 61 -4.03 -2.37 -2.90
C THR A 61 -2.79 -2.30 -2.02
N SER A 62 -2.44 -3.39 -1.35
CA SER A 62 -1.24 -3.48 -0.51
C SER A 62 0.06 -3.35 -1.31
N SER A 63 0.04 -3.68 -2.61
CA SER A 63 1.20 -3.48 -3.48
C SER A 63 1.59 -1.99 -3.58
N PHE A 64 0.66 -1.08 -3.31
CA PHE A 64 0.94 0.36 -3.29
C PHE A 64 1.78 0.77 -2.07
N TYR A 65 1.79 0.00 -0.99
CA TYR A 65 2.78 0.19 0.07
C TYR A 65 4.20 -0.11 -0.40
N SER A 66 4.37 -1.10 -1.28
CA SER A 66 5.66 -1.35 -1.92
C SER A 66 6.11 -0.14 -2.75
N ARG A 67 5.20 0.46 -3.52
CA ARG A 67 5.49 1.68 -4.28
C ARG A 67 5.83 2.85 -3.38
N LEU A 68 5.12 3.02 -2.24
CA LEU A 68 5.43 4.05 -1.26
C LEU A 68 6.88 3.93 -0.78
N VAL A 69 7.27 2.74 -0.38
CA VAL A 69 8.61 2.47 0.14
C VAL A 69 9.68 2.61 -0.95
N GLY A 70 9.44 2.01 -2.10
CA GLY A 70 10.44 1.92 -3.17
C GLY A 70 10.68 3.22 -3.94
N LEU A 71 9.67 4.09 -4.04
CA LEU A 71 9.77 5.32 -4.81
C LEU A 71 9.76 6.60 -3.97
N TYR A 72 9.18 6.57 -2.77
CA TYR A 72 8.90 7.79 -2.01
C TYR A 72 9.58 7.83 -0.65
N LEU A 73 9.48 6.79 0.18
CA LEU A 73 9.90 6.85 1.57
C LEU A 73 10.54 5.52 2.03
N PRO A 74 11.85 5.39 2.02
CA PRO A 74 12.89 6.32 1.61
C PRO A 74 13.16 6.39 0.10
N GLY A 75 12.59 5.51 -0.71
CA GLY A 75 12.82 5.44 -2.13
C GLY A 75 13.98 4.53 -2.50
N LYS A 76 14.87 4.99 -3.35
CA LYS A 76 15.95 4.21 -3.99
C LYS A 76 16.74 3.28 -3.08
N HIS A 77 16.99 3.71 -1.84
CA HIS A 77 17.85 2.98 -0.90
C HIS A 77 17.08 2.07 0.05
N ALA A 78 15.82 1.78 -0.28
CA ALA A 78 14.94 0.98 0.55
C ALA A 78 15.11 -0.53 0.33
N LEU A 79 15.01 -1.27 1.42
CA LEU A 79 14.79 -2.71 1.41
C LEU A 79 13.62 -3.02 2.34
N LEU A 80 12.49 -3.42 1.77
CA LEU A 80 11.32 -3.80 2.56
C LEU A 80 11.61 -5.07 3.35
N GLN A 81 11.47 -5.00 4.66
CA GLN A 81 11.83 -6.10 5.57
C GLN A 81 10.63 -6.73 6.27
N GLY A 82 9.57 -5.98 6.45
CA GLY A 82 8.35 -6.50 7.05
C GLY A 82 7.20 -5.52 6.93
N ILE A 83 5.98 -6.05 6.95
CA ILE A 83 4.78 -5.25 6.87
C ILE A 83 3.63 -5.96 7.58
N ASP A 84 2.91 -5.21 8.43
CA ASP A 84 1.66 -5.63 9.03
C ASP A 84 0.55 -4.77 8.46
N ILE A 85 -0.49 -5.40 7.91
CA ILE A 85 -1.58 -4.71 7.24
C ILE A 85 -2.92 -5.15 7.82
N ASP A 86 -3.78 -4.17 8.13
CA ASP A 86 -5.19 -4.38 8.44
C ASP A 86 -6.06 -3.81 7.33
N PHE A 87 -7.00 -4.59 6.84
CA PHE A 87 -7.98 -4.18 5.83
C PHE A 87 -9.23 -3.68 6.55
N VAL A 88 -9.65 -2.44 6.25
CA VAL A 88 -10.73 -1.77 6.98
C VAL A 88 -12.00 -1.66 6.14
N SER A 89 -11.88 -1.32 4.85
CA SER A 89 -13.01 -1.10 3.95
C SER A 89 -12.72 -1.64 2.56
N PRO A 90 -13.74 -2.12 1.83
CA PRO A 90 -13.55 -2.62 0.47
C PRO A 90 -13.20 -1.48 -0.50
N VAL A 91 -12.46 -1.84 -1.55
CA VAL A 91 -12.10 -0.97 -2.67
C VAL A 91 -12.72 -1.53 -3.93
N TYR A 92 -13.18 -0.65 -4.82
CA TYR A 92 -13.79 -1.00 -6.11
C TYR A 92 -13.00 -0.36 -7.26
N VAL A 93 -13.08 -0.96 -8.42
CA VAL A 93 -12.51 -0.38 -9.64
C VAL A 93 -13.09 1.04 -9.84
N GLY A 94 -12.22 1.99 -10.14
CA GLY A 94 -12.59 3.40 -10.27
C GLY A 94 -12.34 4.23 -9.02
N ASP A 95 -12.11 3.60 -7.87
CA ASP A 95 -11.72 4.34 -6.66
C ASP A 95 -10.36 4.98 -6.85
N THR A 96 -10.22 6.20 -6.36
CA THR A 96 -8.93 6.90 -6.28
C THR A 96 -8.40 6.79 -4.86
N LEU A 97 -7.21 6.23 -4.75
CA LEU A 97 -6.57 5.97 -3.46
C LEU A 97 -5.50 7.01 -3.16
N LEU A 98 -5.46 7.48 -1.92
CA LEU A 98 -4.38 8.27 -1.36
C LEU A 98 -3.56 7.36 -0.44
N VAL A 99 -2.28 7.20 -0.77
CA VAL A 99 -1.33 6.38 0.00
C VAL A 99 -0.38 7.34 0.73
N VAL A 100 -0.37 7.26 2.05
CA VAL A 100 0.41 8.15 2.92
C VAL A 100 1.29 7.32 3.83
N GLY A 101 2.54 7.73 4.01
CA GLY A 101 3.45 7.14 4.98
C GLY A 101 4.18 8.19 5.80
N GLU A 102 4.46 7.86 7.06
CA GLU A 102 5.20 8.70 8.00
C GLU A 102 6.21 7.86 8.76
N ILE A 103 7.45 8.33 8.85
CA ILE A 103 8.46 7.71 9.70
C ILE A 103 8.10 7.96 11.16
N ILE A 104 7.92 6.89 11.93
CA ILE A 104 7.57 6.94 13.35
C ILE A 104 8.70 6.50 14.27
N PHE A 105 9.68 5.75 13.74
CA PHE A 105 10.81 5.27 14.52
C PHE A 105 12.02 5.01 13.62
N LEU A 106 13.21 5.28 14.13
CA LEU A 106 14.50 5.02 13.46
C LEU A 106 15.40 4.24 14.41
N SER A 107 15.86 3.08 13.97
CA SER A 107 16.87 2.29 14.69
C SER A 107 18.23 2.50 14.03
N GLU A 108 19.09 3.26 14.70
CA GLU A 108 20.47 3.52 14.22
C GLU A 108 21.28 2.22 14.12
N ALA A 109 21.12 1.34 15.12
CA ALA A 109 21.88 0.08 15.20
C ALA A 109 21.60 -0.84 14.00
N TYR A 110 20.35 -0.86 13.52
CA TYR A 110 19.93 -1.73 12.43
C TYR A 110 19.74 -1.00 11.10
N ARG A 111 19.94 0.32 11.08
CA ARG A 111 19.61 1.13 9.90
C ARG A 111 18.21 0.83 9.36
N GLN A 112 17.26 0.70 10.27
CA GLN A 112 15.88 0.36 9.98
C GLN A 112 14.95 1.51 10.37
N ALA A 113 14.11 1.90 9.42
CA ALA A 113 13.01 2.84 9.65
C ALA A 113 11.69 2.07 9.84
N GLU A 114 10.87 2.53 10.76
CA GLU A 114 9.50 2.08 10.90
C GLU A 114 8.57 3.17 10.37
N ILE A 115 7.69 2.79 9.45
CA ILE A 115 6.75 3.69 8.77
C ILE A 115 5.34 3.28 9.14
N ARG A 116 4.55 4.24 9.62
CA ARG A 116 3.11 4.09 9.72
C ARG A 116 2.49 4.61 8.43
N ALA A 117 1.70 3.76 7.79
CA ALA A 117 1.09 4.08 6.51
C ALA A 117 -0.41 3.80 6.52
N ARG A 118 -1.11 4.43 5.62
CA ARG A 118 -2.52 4.15 5.39
C ARG A 118 -2.87 4.44 3.94
N ILE A 119 -3.93 3.77 3.50
CA ILE A 119 -4.59 4.04 2.22
C ILE A 119 -6.02 4.47 2.55
N SER A 120 -6.43 5.59 1.97
CA SER A 120 -7.81 6.08 2.00
C SER A 120 -8.33 6.28 0.59
N LYS A 121 -9.64 6.27 0.41
CA LYS A 121 -10.26 6.55 -0.87
C LYS A 121 -10.98 7.90 -0.83
N GLN A 122 -11.52 8.33 -1.96
CA GLN A 122 -12.24 9.60 -2.08
C GLN A 122 -13.24 9.76 -0.93
N GLY A 123 -13.32 10.96 -0.37
CA GLY A 123 -14.12 11.24 0.81
C GLY A 123 -13.43 10.94 2.14
N GLY A 124 -12.19 10.46 2.13
CA GLY A 124 -11.38 10.22 3.32
C GLY A 124 -11.61 8.89 4.03
N LEU A 125 -12.41 7.97 3.44
CA LEU A 125 -12.65 6.66 4.03
C LEU A 125 -11.37 5.82 4.00
N VAL A 126 -10.91 5.39 5.17
CA VAL A 126 -9.73 4.53 5.29
C VAL A 126 -10.04 3.12 4.79
N VAL A 127 -9.23 2.61 3.87
CA VAL A 127 -9.37 1.26 3.31
C VAL A 127 -8.37 0.27 3.91
N SER A 128 -7.17 0.71 4.26
CA SER A 128 -6.22 -0.12 4.99
C SER A 128 -5.25 0.73 5.82
N LYS A 129 -4.64 0.09 6.82
CA LYS A 129 -3.59 0.66 7.66
C LYS A 129 -2.43 -0.32 7.71
N ALA A 130 -1.21 0.20 7.79
CA ALA A 130 -0.01 -0.63 7.82
C ALA A 130 1.06 -0.07 8.73
N THR A 131 1.87 -0.96 9.27
CA THR A 131 3.17 -0.66 9.87
C THR A 131 4.23 -1.38 9.05
N ILE A 132 5.22 -0.63 8.59
CA ILE A 132 6.20 -1.10 7.61
C ILE A 132 7.61 -0.95 8.22
N ARG A 133 8.41 -2.00 8.11
CA ARG A 133 9.82 -1.96 8.49
C ARG A 133 10.69 -1.98 7.24
N VAL A 134 11.55 -0.97 7.12
CA VAL A 134 12.39 -0.75 5.93
C VAL A 134 13.84 -0.59 6.34
N GLY A 135 14.70 -1.42 5.77
CA GLY A 135 16.14 -1.21 5.85
C GLY A 135 16.59 -0.14 4.87
N VAL A 136 17.56 0.67 5.28
CA VAL A 136 18.15 1.73 4.43
C VAL A 136 19.62 1.42 4.24
N HIS A 137 19.99 1.03 3.01
CA HIS A 137 21.33 0.51 2.72
C HIS A 137 22.33 1.58 2.24
N ALA A 138 22.01 2.86 2.39
CA ALA A 138 22.91 3.99 2.14
C ALA A 138 22.93 4.95 3.33
N ALA A 139 24.13 5.39 3.70
CA ALA A 139 24.33 6.30 4.83
C ALA A 139 23.78 7.71 4.57
#